data_df319d4d772704d43519cbde7f7e5bd0
#
_entry.id   df319d4d772704d43519cbde7f7e5bd0
#
_cell.length_a   1.000
_cell.length_b   1.000
_cell.length_c   1.000
_cell.angle_alpha   90.00
_cell.angle_beta   90.00
_cell.angle_gamma   90.00
#
_symmetry.space_group_name_H-M   'P 1'
#
loop_
_entity.id
_entity.type
_entity.pdbx_description
1 polymer ?
#
loop_
_entity_poly.entity_id
_entity_poly.type
_entity_poly.pdbx_seq_one_letter_code
_entity_poly.pdbx_strand_id
1 'polypeptide(L)'
;YLYDASLSLISSGKDTLDVKKMRIGIRELEYELSAYEDNPPIVRLNYNPTAALQDGKPAFDTVKRKKTDNKVRYTNYDGEFVPYLLKPVSSQGIELIKDSLMKEYMVIKVNGQRIFCKGGNWGMDDGMKRVSRERLEPALKLHKNMNYNMIRNWTGESTEEVFYELCDEYGMLVMNDFWLSTDGFNLNPLDNCLFVRNVTETVRRFRNHPSIALWCARNEGFATNELEYMLAATLAKEDGSRHYTGNSRS
;
A
#
# COMPACT_ATOMS: atom_id res chain seq x y z
N TYR A 1 7.06 15.05 -10.69
CA TYR A 1 8.46 15.44 -10.89
C TYR A 1 9.33 14.87 -9.80
N LEU A 2 10.57 14.50 -10.14
CA LEU A 2 11.60 14.11 -9.18
C LEU A 2 12.60 15.25 -9.04
N TYR A 3 13.07 15.44 -7.83
CA TYR A 3 14.08 16.43 -7.46
C TYR A 3 15.36 15.73 -7.08
N ASP A 4 16.49 16.25 -7.52
CA ASP A 4 17.81 15.78 -7.07
C ASP A 4 18.06 16.31 -5.65
N ALA A 5 18.40 15.42 -4.75
CA ALA A 5 18.75 15.73 -3.38
C ALA A 5 20.14 15.19 -3.05
N SER A 6 20.90 15.93 -2.26
CA SER A 6 22.23 15.54 -1.79
C SER A 6 22.31 15.72 -0.29
N LEU A 7 22.70 14.66 0.41
CA LEU A 7 22.96 14.68 1.84
C LEU A 7 24.47 14.51 2.04
N SER A 8 25.10 15.49 2.70
CA SER A 8 26.53 15.47 2.98
C SER A 8 26.80 15.33 4.46
N LEU A 9 27.67 14.39 4.82
CA LEU A 9 28.23 14.29 6.17
C LEU A 9 29.48 15.14 6.24
N ILE A 10 29.47 16.13 7.12
CA ILE A 10 30.57 17.11 7.24
C ILE A 10 31.20 16.99 8.63
N SER A 11 32.53 16.92 8.69
CA SER A 11 33.31 16.93 9.94
C SER A 11 33.24 18.30 10.63
N SER A 12 33.61 18.36 11.90
CA SER A 12 33.77 19.63 12.64
C SER A 12 34.81 20.57 11.99
N GLY A 13 35.79 20.02 11.27
CA GLY A 13 36.79 20.74 10.45
C GLY A 13 36.27 21.23 9.10
N LYS A 14 34.96 21.01 8.80
CA LYS A 14 34.30 21.33 7.52
C LYS A 14 34.71 20.48 6.31
N ASP A 15 35.43 19.40 6.51
CA ASP A 15 35.70 18.44 5.44
C ASP A 15 34.47 17.56 5.19
N THR A 16 34.13 17.36 3.91
CA THR A 16 33.06 16.43 3.54
C THR A 16 33.56 15.00 3.67
N LEU A 17 32.97 14.23 4.58
CA LEU A 17 33.33 12.85 4.85
C LEU A 17 32.60 11.85 3.96
N ASP A 18 31.34 12.15 3.63
CA ASP A 18 30.52 11.30 2.75
C ASP A 18 29.41 12.13 2.09
N VAL A 19 28.95 11.67 0.93
CA VAL A 19 27.86 12.30 0.18
C VAL A 19 26.92 11.23 -0.36
N LYS A 20 25.66 11.27 0.05
CA LYS A 20 24.60 10.46 -0.53
C LYS A 20 23.75 11.31 -1.47
N LYS A 21 23.73 10.95 -2.75
CA LYS A 21 22.82 11.54 -3.75
C LYS A 21 21.60 10.66 -3.92
N MET A 22 20.44 11.28 -4.05
CA MET A 22 19.18 10.57 -4.23
C MET A 22 18.19 11.43 -5.01
N ARG A 23 17.15 10.81 -5.54
CA ARG A 23 16.03 11.52 -6.15
C ARG A 23 14.82 11.37 -5.25
N ILE A 24 14.10 12.46 -5.04
CA ILE A 24 12.91 12.51 -4.19
C ILE A 24 11.72 13.06 -4.98
N GLY A 25 10.53 12.55 -4.69
CA GLY A 25 9.27 13.09 -5.20
C GLY A 25 8.45 13.69 -4.06
N ILE A 26 7.86 14.86 -4.32
CA ILE A 26 6.97 15.52 -3.37
C ILE A 26 5.56 15.43 -3.92
N ARG A 27 4.68 14.78 -3.17
CA ARG A 27 3.27 14.61 -3.51
C ARG A 27 2.44 14.40 -2.26
N GLU A 28 1.16 14.68 -2.37
CA GLU A 28 0.15 14.29 -1.39
C GLU A 28 -0.69 13.13 -1.92
N LEU A 29 -1.01 12.18 -1.06
CA LEU A 29 -1.95 11.10 -1.34
C LEU A 29 -3.18 11.23 -0.46
N GLU A 30 -4.33 11.11 -1.08
CA GLU A 30 -5.60 10.97 -0.41
C GLU A 30 -6.39 9.82 -1.04
N TYR A 31 -7.39 9.34 -0.31
CA TYR A 31 -8.20 8.21 -0.73
C TYR A 31 -9.67 8.45 -0.44
N GLU A 32 -10.52 8.19 -1.43
CA GLU A 32 -11.95 8.08 -1.15
C GLU A 32 -12.26 6.62 -0.84
N LEU A 33 -12.75 6.38 0.34
CA LEU A 33 -12.99 5.03 0.88
C LEU A 33 -14.45 4.86 1.27
N SER A 34 -14.88 3.61 1.32
CA SER A 34 -16.08 3.20 2.03
C SER A 34 -15.70 2.72 3.42
N ALA A 35 -16.39 3.21 4.42
CA ALA A 35 -16.16 2.86 5.81
C ALA A 35 -17.47 2.49 6.49
N TYR A 36 -17.36 1.79 7.63
CA TYR A 36 -18.51 1.34 8.40
C TYR A 36 -18.94 2.40 9.40
N GLU A 37 -20.25 2.66 9.44
CA GLU A 37 -20.92 3.35 10.54
C GLU A 37 -22.18 2.60 10.94
N ASP A 38 -22.71 2.90 12.13
CA ASP A 38 -23.89 2.21 12.64
C ASP A 38 -25.17 2.62 11.87
N ASN A 39 -25.23 3.89 11.45
CA ASN A 39 -26.36 4.42 10.68
C ASN A 39 -25.96 5.68 9.86
N PRO A 40 -25.88 5.62 8.52
CA PRO A 40 -26.05 4.42 7.68
C PRO A 40 -24.91 3.41 7.88
N PRO A 41 -25.12 2.13 7.51
CA PRO A 41 -24.11 1.09 7.76
C PRO A 41 -22.82 1.23 6.96
N ILE A 42 -22.86 2.00 5.88
CA ILE A 42 -21.69 2.32 5.05
C ILE A 42 -21.72 3.81 4.72
N VAL A 43 -20.58 4.45 4.89
CA VAL A 43 -20.37 5.86 4.53
C VAL A 43 -19.19 5.99 3.59
N ARG A 44 -19.22 7.05 2.77
CA ARG A 44 -18.07 7.46 1.94
C ARG A 44 -17.30 8.53 2.67
N LEU A 45 -15.99 8.46 2.59
CA LEU A 45 -15.12 9.46 3.18
C LEU A 45 -13.90 9.74 2.32
N ASN A 46 -13.36 10.94 2.44
CA ASN A 46 -12.04 11.31 1.98
C ASN A 46 -11.07 11.08 3.15
N TYR A 47 -10.01 10.34 2.92
CA TYR A 47 -8.99 10.02 3.90
C TYR A 47 -7.65 10.57 3.45
N ASN A 48 -7.07 11.46 4.25
CA ASN A 48 -5.72 11.97 4.09
C ASN A 48 -4.83 11.39 5.20
N PRO A 49 -4.00 10.37 4.88
CA PRO A 49 -3.15 9.73 5.89
C PRO A 49 -2.17 10.70 6.55
N THR A 50 -1.59 11.62 5.77
CA THR A 50 -0.61 12.58 6.29
C THR A 50 -1.23 13.53 7.30
N ALA A 51 -2.44 14.03 7.03
CA ALA A 51 -3.17 14.84 7.99
C ALA A 51 -3.56 14.03 9.24
N ALA A 52 -3.99 12.77 9.06
CA ALA A 52 -4.33 11.88 10.16
C ALA A 52 -3.14 11.59 11.08
N LEU A 53 -1.93 11.46 10.55
CA LEU A 53 -0.71 11.28 11.36
C LEU A 53 -0.49 12.43 12.36
N GLN A 54 -0.90 13.63 12.03
CA GLN A 54 -0.74 14.81 12.91
C GLN A 54 -1.59 14.70 14.18
N ASP A 55 -2.66 13.92 14.17
CA ASP A 55 -3.48 13.68 15.35
C ASP A 55 -2.81 12.74 16.37
N GLY A 56 -1.75 12.03 15.98
CA GLY A 56 -1.01 11.10 16.82
C GLY A 56 -1.80 9.87 17.27
N LYS A 57 -2.94 9.59 16.62
CA LYS A 57 -3.82 8.45 16.90
C LYS A 57 -4.32 7.81 15.59
N PRO A 58 -4.76 6.55 15.62
CA PRO A 58 -5.35 5.92 14.45
C PRO A 58 -6.56 6.69 13.91
N ALA A 59 -6.64 6.82 12.58
CA ALA A 59 -7.79 7.43 11.91
C ALA A 59 -9.01 6.49 11.86
N PHE A 60 -8.79 5.20 12.03
CA PHE A 60 -9.82 4.16 11.98
C PHE A 60 -9.69 3.20 13.15
N ASP A 61 -10.85 2.85 13.70
CA ASP A 61 -10.99 1.64 14.50
C ASP A 61 -11.35 0.47 13.59
N THR A 62 -10.90 -0.73 13.93
CA THR A 62 -11.30 -1.95 13.25
C THR A 62 -12.49 -2.58 13.99
N VAL A 63 -13.57 -2.79 13.25
CA VAL A 63 -14.78 -3.43 13.78
C VAL A 63 -14.90 -4.81 13.17
N LYS A 64 -15.04 -5.84 14.01
CA LYS A 64 -15.36 -7.19 13.53
C LYS A 64 -16.70 -7.19 12.81
N ARG A 65 -16.70 -7.56 11.54
CA ARG A 65 -17.96 -7.80 10.82
C ARG A 65 -18.69 -8.96 11.49
N LYS A 66 -19.94 -8.74 11.93
CA LYS A 66 -20.79 -9.84 12.39
C LYS A 66 -20.94 -10.82 11.22
N LYS A 67 -20.80 -12.12 11.52
CA LYS A 67 -21.02 -13.21 10.57
C LYS A 67 -22.38 -13.00 9.90
N THR A 68 -22.41 -12.57 8.66
CA THR A 68 -23.62 -12.66 7.84
C THR A 68 -23.65 -14.07 7.31
N ASP A 69 -24.83 -14.69 7.23
CA ASP A 69 -25.06 -16.07 6.79
C ASP A 69 -24.62 -16.37 5.34
N ASN A 70 -24.03 -15.43 4.66
CA ASN A 70 -23.38 -15.64 3.39
C ASN A 70 -22.15 -16.50 3.61
N LYS A 71 -22.32 -17.79 3.31
CA LYS A 71 -21.31 -18.84 3.33
C LYS A 71 -20.13 -18.46 2.44
N VAL A 72 -19.26 -17.63 2.93
CA VAL A 72 -17.92 -17.49 2.34
C VAL A 72 -17.20 -18.79 2.72
N ARG A 73 -17.12 -19.70 1.76
CA ARG A 73 -16.44 -20.99 1.92
C ARG A 73 -14.93 -20.75 1.95
N TYR A 74 -14.41 -20.52 3.12
CA TYR A 74 -12.97 -20.65 3.36
C TYR A 74 -12.72 -22.05 3.88
N THR A 75 -12.30 -22.95 2.99
CA THR A 75 -12.39 -24.41 3.20
C THR A 75 -11.22 -24.99 3.99
N ASN A 76 -10.24 -24.23 4.43
CA ASN A 76 -9.01 -24.81 4.98
C ASN A 76 -8.47 -24.18 6.27
N TYR A 77 -9.30 -23.49 7.04
CA TYR A 77 -8.82 -22.86 8.27
C TYR A 77 -9.74 -23.15 9.47
N ASP A 78 -9.17 -23.65 10.54
CA ASP A 78 -9.82 -23.83 11.85
C ASP A 78 -10.01 -22.51 12.61
N GLY A 79 -10.34 -21.43 11.91
CA GLY A 79 -10.52 -20.11 12.50
C GLY A 79 -11.62 -19.30 11.83
N GLU A 80 -12.27 -18.45 12.61
CA GLU A 80 -13.23 -17.51 12.07
C GLU A 80 -12.50 -16.35 11.39
N PHE A 81 -12.45 -16.35 10.06
CA PHE A 81 -12.02 -15.21 9.28
C PHE A 81 -13.18 -14.23 9.14
N VAL A 82 -13.15 -13.19 9.92
CA VAL A 82 -14.12 -12.11 9.81
C VAL A 82 -13.39 -10.89 9.28
N PRO A 83 -13.71 -10.42 8.05
CA PRO A 83 -13.10 -9.21 7.55
C PRO A 83 -13.36 -8.05 8.51
N TYR A 84 -12.34 -7.29 8.81
CA TYR A 84 -12.48 -6.07 9.58
C TYR A 84 -13.07 -4.97 8.70
N LEU A 85 -14.01 -4.24 9.25
CA LEU A 85 -14.52 -3.02 8.67
C LEU A 85 -13.81 -1.84 9.33
N LEU A 86 -13.43 -0.87 8.53
CA LEU A 86 -12.86 0.37 9.03
C LEU A 86 -13.98 1.26 9.54
N LYS A 87 -13.95 1.61 10.82
CA LYS A 87 -14.86 2.59 11.42
C LYS A 87 -14.10 3.90 11.59
N PRO A 88 -14.53 5.00 10.93
CA PRO A 88 -13.85 6.27 11.07
C PRO A 88 -13.95 6.79 12.50
N VAL A 89 -12.86 7.33 13.02
CA VAL A 89 -12.85 8.09 14.27
C VAL A 89 -12.64 9.57 13.96
N SER A 90 -12.93 10.44 14.90
CA SER A 90 -12.69 11.88 14.72
C SER A 90 -11.20 12.13 14.47
N SER A 91 -10.87 12.58 13.28
CA SER A 91 -9.51 12.89 12.83
C SER A 91 -9.57 13.99 11.79
N GLN A 92 -8.58 14.90 11.81
CA GLN A 92 -8.44 15.92 10.76
C GLN A 92 -8.13 15.34 9.37
N GLY A 93 -7.72 14.08 9.32
CA GLY A 93 -7.48 13.36 8.05
C GLY A 93 -8.73 12.70 7.48
N ILE A 94 -9.92 12.86 8.09
CA ILE A 94 -11.16 12.24 7.63
C ILE A 94 -12.24 13.29 7.40
N GLU A 95 -12.78 13.28 6.18
CA GLU A 95 -13.92 14.10 5.78
C GLU A 95 -15.01 13.22 5.16
N LEU A 96 -16.25 13.33 5.67
CA LEU A 96 -17.38 12.59 5.13
C LEU A 96 -17.80 13.17 3.77
N ILE A 97 -17.93 12.30 2.76
CA ILE A 97 -18.42 12.65 1.44
C ILE A 97 -19.93 12.43 1.43
N LYS A 98 -20.67 13.50 1.19
CA LYS A 98 -22.13 13.43 0.98
C LYS A 98 -22.39 12.94 -0.46
N ASP A 99 -22.35 11.62 -0.66
CA ASP A 99 -22.67 11.01 -1.95
C ASP A 99 -23.97 10.21 -1.84
N SER A 100 -24.89 10.47 -2.75
CA SER A 100 -26.17 9.75 -2.86
C SER A 100 -26.00 8.34 -3.49
N LEU A 101 -24.87 8.06 -4.12
CA LEU A 101 -24.57 6.79 -4.77
C LEU A 101 -23.57 6.01 -3.90
N MET A 102 -24.07 5.37 -2.86
CA MET A 102 -23.25 4.52 -1.98
C MET A 102 -22.77 3.27 -2.73
N LYS A 103 -21.65 3.39 -3.43
CA LYS A 103 -20.94 2.27 -4.02
C LYS A 103 -19.63 2.05 -3.28
N GLU A 104 -19.35 0.77 -2.98
CA GLU A 104 -18.09 0.36 -2.37
C GLU A 104 -16.99 0.39 -3.43
N TYR A 105 -16.24 1.48 -3.51
CA TYR A 105 -15.06 1.60 -4.37
C TYR A 105 -14.03 2.51 -3.72
N MET A 106 -12.77 2.29 -4.05
CA MET A 106 -11.66 3.15 -3.63
C MET A 106 -11.27 4.08 -4.79
N VAL A 107 -11.00 5.33 -4.48
CA VAL A 107 -10.38 6.29 -5.40
C VAL A 107 -9.07 6.77 -4.80
N ILE A 108 -8.00 6.71 -5.57
CA ILE A 108 -6.72 7.32 -5.22
C ILE A 108 -6.71 8.74 -5.76
N LYS A 109 -6.31 9.69 -4.93
CA LYS A 109 -6.09 11.08 -5.30
C LYS A 109 -4.61 11.43 -5.13
N VAL A 110 -4.05 12.10 -6.10
CA VAL A 110 -2.68 12.62 -6.06
C VAL A 110 -2.75 14.13 -6.19
N ASN A 111 -2.24 14.85 -5.20
CA ASN A 111 -2.30 16.32 -5.13
C ASN A 111 -3.74 16.85 -5.36
N GLY A 112 -4.70 16.25 -4.67
CA GLY A 112 -6.12 16.59 -4.76
C GLY A 112 -6.87 16.12 -6.02
N GLN A 113 -6.16 15.56 -7.02
CA GLN A 113 -6.77 15.09 -8.27
C GLN A 113 -7.09 13.61 -8.22
N ARG A 114 -8.34 13.24 -8.51
CA ARG A 114 -8.77 11.84 -8.67
C ARG A 114 -8.02 11.18 -9.83
N ILE A 115 -7.44 10.01 -9.58
CA ILE A 115 -6.73 9.25 -10.58
C ILE A 115 -7.59 8.06 -11.02
N PHE A 116 -7.88 7.99 -12.32
CA PHE A 116 -8.40 6.77 -12.92
C PHE A 116 -7.25 5.81 -13.16
N CYS A 117 -7.11 4.81 -12.28
CA CYS A 117 -6.02 3.85 -12.34
C CYS A 117 -6.14 2.94 -13.56
N LYS A 118 -5.16 3.02 -14.44
CA LYS A 118 -5.04 2.18 -15.65
C LYS A 118 -3.75 1.41 -15.58
N GLY A 119 -3.84 0.09 -15.60
CA GLY A 119 -2.66 -0.77 -15.52
C GLY A 119 -3.02 -2.22 -15.32
N GLY A 120 -2.10 -2.97 -14.77
CA GLY A 120 -2.27 -4.40 -14.53
C GLY A 120 -1.30 -4.93 -13.48
N ASN A 121 -1.34 -6.24 -13.29
CA ASN A 121 -0.41 -6.92 -12.43
C ASN A 121 0.98 -6.96 -13.07
N TRP A 122 1.97 -6.81 -12.24
CA TRP A 122 3.38 -7.03 -12.55
C TRP A 122 3.86 -8.20 -11.74
N GLY A 123 4.30 -9.23 -12.44
CA GLY A 123 4.94 -10.40 -11.85
C GLY A 123 6.39 -10.49 -12.28
N MET A 124 7.09 -11.42 -11.71
CA MET A 124 8.48 -11.71 -12.07
C MET A 124 8.52 -12.36 -13.45
N ASP A 125 9.17 -11.72 -14.43
CA ASP A 125 9.29 -12.18 -15.80
C ASP A 125 10.46 -13.14 -16.02
N ASP A 126 11.35 -13.26 -15.04
CA ASP A 126 12.57 -14.05 -15.13
C ASP A 126 12.78 -14.90 -13.87
N GLY A 127 12.69 -16.23 -14.03
CA GLY A 127 12.90 -17.19 -12.95
C GLY A 127 14.27 -17.10 -12.26
N MET A 128 15.27 -16.53 -12.92
CA MET A 128 16.59 -16.25 -12.33
C MET A 128 16.67 -14.88 -11.65
N LYS A 129 15.58 -14.13 -11.69
CA LYS A 129 15.45 -12.79 -11.09
C LYS A 129 16.55 -11.81 -11.50
N ARG A 130 16.84 -11.78 -12.80
CA ARG A 130 17.79 -10.83 -13.38
C ARG A 130 17.12 -9.49 -13.60
N VAL A 131 17.34 -8.55 -12.70
CA VAL A 131 16.56 -7.31 -12.53
C VAL A 131 17.40 -6.06 -12.81
N SER A 132 18.17 -6.06 -13.89
CA SER A 132 18.90 -4.86 -14.28
C SER A 132 17.97 -3.81 -14.89
N ARG A 133 18.43 -2.56 -14.90
CA ARG A 133 17.69 -1.44 -15.51
C ARG A 133 17.43 -1.70 -17.00
N GLU A 134 18.43 -2.18 -17.73
CA GLU A 134 18.35 -2.45 -19.16
C GLU A 134 17.26 -3.50 -19.47
N ARG A 135 17.00 -4.40 -18.52
CA ARG A 135 15.98 -5.42 -18.67
C ARG A 135 14.58 -4.89 -18.34
N LEU A 136 14.43 -4.14 -17.26
CA LEU A 136 13.11 -3.70 -16.78
C LEU A 136 12.59 -2.45 -17.50
N GLU A 137 13.46 -1.52 -17.83
CA GLU A 137 13.08 -0.22 -18.39
C GLU A 137 12.27 -0.31 -19.69
N PRO A 138 12.59 -1.19 -20.67
CA PRO A 138 11.78 -1.31 -21.88
C PRO A 138 10.30 -1.64 -21.59
N ALA A 139 10.04 -2.52 -20.62
CA ALA A 139 8.68 -2.89 -20.25
C ALA A 139 7.94 -1.71 -19.59
N LEU A 140 8.58 -1.00 -18.64
CA LEU A 140 8.00 0.18 -17.99
C LEU A 140 7.73 1.31 -19.00
N LYS A 141 8.65 1.51 -19.96
CA LYS A 141 8.48 2.47 -21.05
C LYS A 141 7.29 2.12 -21.94
N LEU A 142 7.08 0.84 -22.26
CA LEU A 142 5.91 0.38 -23.01
C LEU A 142 4.61 0.66 -22.24
N HIS A 143 4.55 0.34 -20.95
CA HIS A 143 3.40 0.67 -20.10
C HIS A 143 3.08 2.16 -20.15
N LYS A 144 4.11 3.01 -20.02
CA LYS A 144 3.93 4.46 -20.12
C LYS A 144 3.40 4.89 -21.49
N ASN A 145 3.94 4.35 -22.57
CA ASN A 145 3.51 4.65 -23.94
C ASN A 145 2.06 4.21 -24.21
N MET A 146 1.59 3.17 -23.51
CA MET A 146 0.19 2.72 -23.55
C MET A 146 -0.73 3.55 -22.63
N ASN A 147 -0.24 4.64 -22.06
CA ASN A 147 -0.94 5.49 -21.08
C ASN A 147 -1.38 4.75 -19.82
N TYR A 148 -0.64 3.74 -19.41
CA TYR A 148 -0.78 3.18 -18.06
C TYR A 148 -0.19 4.15 -17.05
N ASN A 149 -0.80 4.19 -15.87
CA ASN A 149 -0.38 5.05 -14.77
C ASN A 149 -0.27 4.33 -13.44
N MET A 150 -0.55 3.02 -13.42
CA MET A 150 -0.46 2.20 -12.23
C MET A 150 0.03 0.79 -12.56
N ILE A 151 0.80 0.22 -11.66
CA ILE A 151 1.25 -1.16 -11.67
C ILE A 151 0.96 -1.74 -10.29
N ARG A 152 0.41 -2.95 -10.26
CA ARG A 152 0.35 -3.73 -9.04
C ARG A 152 1.54 -4.68 -9.02
N ASN A 153 2.45 -4.51 -8.07
CA ASN A 153 3.49 -5.47 -7.74
C ASN A 153 2.83 -6.69 -7.08
N TRP A 154 2.34 -7.59 -7.93
CA TRP A 154 1.54 -8.73 -7.53
C TRP A 154 2.35 -9.64 -6.62
N THR A 155 1.78 -9.99 -5.48
CA THR A 155 2.42 -10.78 -4.41
C THR A 155 3.81 -10.31 -3.99
N GLY A 156 4.15 -9.04 -4.24
CA GLY A 156 5.43 -8.45 -3.84
C GLY A 156 6.65 -9.07 -4.54
N GLU A 157 6.49 -9.61 -5.75
CA GLU A 157 7.57 -10.31 -6.44
C GLU A 157 8.75 -9.43 -6.80
N SER A 158 8.52 -8.14 -7.11
CA SER A 158 9.59 -7.17 -7.32
C SER A 158 10.04 -6.57 -6.00
N THR A 159 11.29 -6.80 -5.66
CA THR A 159 11.94 -6.35 -4.40
C THR A 159 13.26 -5.63 -4.67
N GLU A 160 13.50 -5.23 -5.90
CA GLU A 160 14.68 -4.52 -6.38
C GLU A 160 14.44 -3.01 -6.45
N GLU A 161 15.43 -2.21 -6.05
CA GLU A 161 15.38 -0.75 -6.09
C GLU A 161 15.05 -0.22 -7.49
N VAL A 162 15.67 -0.80 -8.51
CA VAL A 162 15.53 -0.34 -9.90
C VAL A 162 14.09 -0.39 -10.40
N PHE A 163 13.26 -1.31 -9.91
CA PHE A 163 11.84 -1.34 -10.26
C PHE A 163 11.12 -0.08 -9.76
N TYR A 164 11.32 0.26 -8.49
CA TYR A 164 10.68 1.45 -7.90
C TYR A 164 11.25 2.75 -8.45
N GLU A 165 12.56 2.82 -8.68
CA GLU A 165 13.20 3.96 -9.34
C GLU A 165 12.61 4.21 -10.73
N LEU A 166 12.41 3.18 -11.53
CA LEU A 166 11.77 3.28 -12.83
C LEU A 166 10.29 3.70 -12.70
N CYS A 167 9.55 3.15 -11.74
CA CYS A 167 8.18 3.58 -11.49
C CYS A 167 8.11 5.07 -11.11
N ASP A 168 9.05 5.55 -10.29
CA ASP A 168 9.17 6.96 -9.94
C ASP A 168 9.45 7.83 -11.17
N GLU A 169 10.39 7.42 -12.01
CA GLU A 169 10.79 8.15 -13.22
C GLU A 169 9.69 8.23 -14.27
N TYR A 170 8.98 7.13 -14.49
CA TYR A 170 7.90 7.06 -15.48
C TYR A 170 6.55 7.54 -14.93
N GLY A 171 6.47 7.87 -13.63
CA GLY A 171 5.23 8.30 -12.98
C GLY A 171 4.18 7.21 -12.92
N MET A 172 4.61 5.96 -12.69
CA MET A 172 3.75 4.81 -12.45
C MET A 172 3.43 4.71 -10.97
N LEU A 173 2.16 4.78 -10.58
CA LEU A 173 1.75 4.44 -9.23
C LEU A 173 1.95 2.94 -8.99
N VAL A 174 2.30 2.57 -7.78
CA VAL A 174 2.50 1.18 -7.37
C VAL A 174 1.54 0.82 -6.24
N MET A 175 0.73 -0.22 -6.46
CA MET A 175 0.10 -0.97 -5.41
C MET A 175 1.03 -2.13 -5.06
N ASN A 176 1.60 -2.11 -3.87
CA ASN A 176 2.59 -3.10 -3.48
C ASN A 176 1.98 -4.15 -2.55
N ASP A 177 1.86 -5.38 -3.04
CA ASP A 177 1.48 -6.51 -2.22
C ASP A 177 2.67 -6.98 -1.36
N PHE A 178 2.35 -7.66 -0.26
CA PHE A 178 3.31 -8.52 0.42
C PHE A 178 3.17 -9.98 -0.10
N TRP A 179 4.03 -10.89 0.35
CA TRP A 179 4.28 -12.21 -0.27
C TRP A 179 3.22 -13.28 0.03
N LEU A 180 1.99 -12.87 0.25
CA LEU A 180 0.86 -13.78 0.44
C LEU A 180 0.02 -13.82 -0.83
N SER A 181 -0.06 -14.98 -1.48
CA SER A 181 -0.68 -15.12 -2.77
C SER A 181 -2.19 -15.40 -2.68
N THR A 182 -2.63 -16.57 -3.03
CA THR A 182 -4.04 -16.90 -3.25
C THR A 182 -4.58 -17.76 -2.13
N ASP A 183 -5.82 -17.52 -1.73
CA ASP A 183 -6.54 -18.39 -0.80
C ASP A 183 -6.58 -19.83 -1.33
N GLY A 184 -6.26 -20.79 -0.47
CA GLY A 184 -6.20 -22.21 -0.82
C GLY A 184 -4.85 -22.72 -1.34
N PHE A 185 -3.99 -21.86 -1.88
CA PHE A 185 -2.59 -22.19 -2.22
C PHE A 185 -1.62 -21.55 -1.26
N ASN A 186 -2.03 -20.51 -0.61
CA ASN A 186 -1.17 -19.70 0.22
C ASN A 186 -1.67 -19.70 1.66
N LEU A 187 -1.09 -20.57 2.40
CA LEU A 187 -1.29 -20.62 3.84
C LEU A 187 -0.74 -19.33 4.47
N ASN A 188 -1.20 -19.05 5.68
CA ASN A 188 -0.55 -18.02 6.48
C ASN A 188 0.92 -18.37 6.73
N PRO A 189 1.78 -17.38 7.01
CA PRO A 189 3.17 -17.65 7.35
C PRO A 189 3.26 -18.63 8.51
N LEU A 190 4.26 -19.50 8.48
CA LEU A 190 4.57 -20.40 9.61
C LEU A 190 4.99 -19.61 10.85
N ASP A 191 5.58 -18.45 10.65
CA ASP A 191 6.04 -17.53 11.70
C ASP A 191 5.59 -16.11 11.36
N ASN A 192 4.53 -15.64 12.02
CA ASN A 192 4.00 -14.29 11.85
C ASN A 192 5.02 -13.22 12.23
N CYS A 193 5.82 -13.45 13.26
CA CYS A 193 6.81 -12.46 13.72
C CYS A 193 7.93 -12.27 12.68
N LEU A 194 8.41 -13.36 12.10
CA LEU A 194 9.41 -13.31 11.03
C LEU A 194 8.84 -12.63 9.79
N PHE A 195 7.61 -12.96 9.41
CA PHE A 195 6.94 -12.35 8.28
C PHE A 195 6.79 -10.83 8.46
N VAL A 196 6.28 -10.39 9.60
CA VAL A 196 6.10 -8.97 9.92
C VAL A 196 7.44 -8.23 10.00
N ARG A 197 8.49 -8.87 10.47
CA ARG A 197 9.85 -8.29 10.44
C ARG A 197 10.31 -8.05 9.01
N ASN A 198 10.10 -8.99 8.10
CA ASN A 198 10.42 -8.82 6.67
C ASN A 198 9.58 -7.69 6.05
N VAL A 199 8.29 -7.61 6.37
CA VAL A 199 7.43 -6.49 5.96
C VAL A 199 7.97 -5.16 6.46
N THR A 200 8.37 -5.09 7.72
CA THR A 200 8.97 -3.89 8.33
C THR A 200 10.18 -3.40 7.54
N GLU A 201 11.13 -4.31 7.25
CA GLU A 201 12.34 -3.96 6.50
C GLU A 201 12.03 -3.54 5.06
N THR A 202 11.06 -4.19 4.41
CA THR A 202 10.61 -3.83 3.07
C THR A 202 9.98 -2.44 3.05
N VAL A 203 9.10 -2.14 4.00
CA VAL A 203 8.49 -0.81 4.12
C VAL A 203 9.54 0.27 4.36
N ARG A 204 10.46 0.05 5.29
CA ARG A 204 11.57 0.99 5.58
C ARG A 204 12.43 1.26 4.37
N ARG A 205 12.69 0.22 3.58
CA ARG A 205 13.51 0.30 2.37
C ARG A 205 12.83 1.11 1.28
N PHE A 206 11.54 0.90 1.04
CA PHE A 206 10.85 1.43 -0.14
C PHE A 206 9.89 2.59 0.13
N ARG A 207 9.53 2.89 1.37
CA ARG A 207 8.55 3.95 1.70
C ARG A 207 8.91 5.34 1.16
N ASN A 208 10.16 5.59 0.80
CA ASN A 208 10.57 6.88 0.25
C ASN A 208 10.32 7.00 -1.26
N HIS A 209 9.92 5.91 -1.93
CA HIS A 209 9.54 5.97 -3.34
C HIS A 209 8.18 6.65 -3.50
N PRO A 210 8.09 7.78 -4.22
CA PRO A 210 6.83 8.49 -4.42
C PRO A 210 5.83 7.71 -5.27
N SER A 211 6.27 6.74 -6.06
CA SER A 211 5.42 5.87 -6.86
C SER A 211 4.52 4.96 -6.01
N ILE A 212 4.97 4.49 -4.85
CA ILE A 212 4.15 3.63 -4.00
C ILE A 212 2.94 4.42 -3.49
N ALA A 213 1.76 3.98 -3.91
CA ALA A 213 0.49 4.63 -3.56
C ALA A 213 -0.36 3.80 -2.60
N LEU A 214 -0.11 2.51 -2.46
CA LEU A 214 -0.93 1.61 -1.65
C LEU A 214 -0.11 0.41 -1.19
N TRP A 215 -0.26 0.04 0.07
CA TRP A 215 0.24 -1.23 0.62
C TRP A 215 -0.90 -2.24 0.71
N CYS A 216 -0.65 -3.47 0.29
CA CYS A 216 -1.62 -4.55 0.32
C CYS A 216 -1.04 -5.78 1.02
N ALA A 217 -1.77 -6.32 2.00
CA ALA A 217 -1.25 -7.46 2.75
C ALA A 217 -1.08 -8.71 1.90
N ARG A 218 -2.02 -8.97 1.00
CA ARG A 218 -2.04 -10.20 0.22
C ARG A 218 -2.88 -10.10 -1.05
N ASN A 219 -2.70 -11.06 -1.93
CA ASN A 219 -3.46 -11.11 -3.17
C ASN A 219 -4.96 -11.37 -2.93
N GLU A 220 -5.33 -12.49 -2.36
CA GLU A 220 -6.71 -12.90 -2.14
C GLU A 220 -6.89 -13.48 -0.74
N GLY A 221 -8.15 -13.67 -0.34
CA GLY A 221 -8.47 -14.19 0.98
C GLY A 221 -8.17 -13.22 2.12
N PHE A 222 -8.05 -13.74 3.32
CA PHE A 222 -7.81 -12.94 4.52
C PHE A 222 -6.66 -13.54 5.33
N ALA A 223 -5.84 -12.71 5.92
CA ALA A 223 -4.90 -13.12 6.94
C ALA A 223 -5.66 -13.56 8.22
N THR A 224 -4.98 -14.26 9.13
CA THR A 224 -5.51 -14.42 10.48
C THR A 224 -5.70 -13.06 11.14
N ASN A 225 -6.63 -12.95 12.06
CA ASN A 225 -6.87 -11.70 12.79
C ASN A 225 -5.60 -11.16 13.45
N GLU A 226 -4.76 -12.05 13.98
CA GLU A 226 -3.48 -11.69 14.58
C GLU A 226 -2.54 -11.08 13.56
N LEU A 227 -2.33 -11.77 12.43
CA LEU A 227 -1.43 -11.28 11.37
C LEU A 227 -1.92 -9.97 10.77
N GLU A 228 -3.22 -9.84 10.52
CA GLU A 228 -3.82 -8.61 9.99
C GLU A 228 -3.60 -7.43 10.95
N TYR A 229 -3.83 -7.64 12.25
CA TYR A 229 -3.57 -6.63 13.26
C TYR A 229 -2.09 -6.22 13.29
N MET A 230 -1.17 -7.19 13.26
CA MET A 230 0.27 -6.93 13.26
C MET A 230 0.70 -6.15 12.01
N LEU A 231 0.16 -6.47 10.84
CA LEU A 231 0.45 -5.78 9.59
C LEU A 231 -0.08 -4.34 9.61
N ALA A 232 -1.34 -4.14 9.97
CA ALA A 232 -1.94 -2.81 10.05
C ALA A 232 -1.16 -1.90 11.02
N ALA A 233 -0.81 -2.41 12.21
CA ALA A 233 -0.02 -1.68 13.20
C ALA A 233 1.40 -1.35 12.68
N THR A 234 2.03 -2.30 11.97
CA THR A 234 3.35 -2.10 11.38
C THR A 234 3.33 -1.03 10.31
N LEU A 235 2.36 -1.07 9.40
CA LEU A 235 2.26 -0.08 8.33
C LEU A 235 1.94 1.31 8.89
N ALA A 236 1.06 1.42 9.87
CA ALA A 236 0.77 2.69 10.54
C ALA A 236 2.02 3.29 11.20
N LYS A 237 2.86 2.45 11.81
CA LYS A 237 4.10 2.88 12.48
C LYS A 237 5.22 3.23 11.51
N GLU A 238 5.44 2.41 10.47
CA GLU A 238 6.63 2.52 9.63
C GLU A 238 6.42 3.44 8.41
N ASP A 239 5.20 3.59 7.95
CA ASP A 239 4.89 4.49 6.83
C ASP A 239 3.66 5.34 7.12
N GLY A 240 2.63 5.08 7.64
CA GLY A 240 1.46 5.90 7.97
C GLY A 240 1.00 6.95 6.95
N SER A 241 1.79 7.22 5.91
CA SER A 241 1.50 8.21 4.87
C SER A 241 0.71 7.65 3.68
N ARG A 242 0.41 6.35 3.69
CA ARG A 242 -0.33 5.63 2.66
C ARG A 242 -1.41 4.77 3.26
N HIS A 243 -2.45 4.55 2.47
CA HIS A 243 -3.48 3.59 2.86
C HIS A 243 -2.93 2.16 2.78
N TYR A 244 -3.38 1.34 3.72
CA TYR A 244 -3.14 -0.09 3.78
C TYR A 244 -4.45 -0.84 3.58
N THR A 245 -4.44 -1.88 2.75
CA THR A 245 -5.56 -2.80 2.58
C THR A 245 -5.14 -4.23 2.92
N GLY A 246 -6.00 -4.96 3.61
CA GLY A 246 -5.74 -6.34 4.04
C GLY A 246 -5.66 -7.34 2.89
N ASN A 247 -6.30 -7.06 1.77
CA ASN A 247 -6.26 -7.89 0.58
C ASN A 247 -6.65 -7.11 -0.67
N SER A 248 -6.41 -7.70 -1.85
CA SER A 248 -6.77 -7.10 -3.14
C SER A 248 -8.20 -7.39 -3.59
N ARG A 249 -8.93 -8.21 -2.85
CA ARG A 249 -10.31 -8.57 -3.12
C ARG A 249 -11.20 -7.96 -2.04
N SER A 250 -12.02 -7.04 -2.41
CA SER A 250 -13.08 -6.44 -1.57
C SER A 250 -14.30 -7.36 -1.49
#